data_23cb6e9f55f2023c67a4536315a6d502
#
_entry.id   23cb6e9f55f2023c67a4536315a6d502
#
_cell.length_a   1.000
_cell.length_b   1.000
_cell.length_c   1.000
_cell.angle_alpha   90.00
_cell.angle_beta   90.00
_cell.angle_gamma   90.00
#
_symmetry.space_group_name_H-M   'P 1'
#
loop_
_entity.id
_entity.type
_entity.pdbx_description
1 polymer ?
#
loop_
_entity_poly.entity_id
_entity_poly.type
_entity_poly.pdbx_seq_one_letter_code
_entity_poly.pdbx_strand_id
1 'polypeptide(L)'
;MVGYKSYKKTPEAIWYQSVPERWNSTKMREVFSERTTKVSDKEYPALSVGKMGVVPQLETAVKTDNGDNRKLICEGDFAINSRSDRKGSSGISDYTGSASLIITVLKPYESLNRKYYHYLLRSNGFVEEFYRNGKGLVSDLWTTKWQEMKNIFIPVPPKSEQDQIVRYLDWKTSEIDRFIHQKKKQIKRLEEYKFTKMDELVTKGLDNSIPMKESGIEWLGQIPAHWDVHTIKQHFRIRKRIAGKEGYDVLSITQQGLKIKDIASNEGQMAQNYSGYQFVYPGDFAMNHMDLITGYVDLSDKFGVTSPDYRVFTLEDTANCHPEFYLRVFQIGYKRRIFYKFGKGAANQGRWRLPQRAFYNFSIQVPPFEEQVAIEKECVVLEKRVDEMIEALHKEISLLQELRTKIIADVVTGQIDVRDEIIPEYDNAEENEP
;
A
#
# COMPACT_ATOMS: atom_id res chain seq x y z
N MET A 1 12.81 -21.97 20.07
CA MET A 1 13.01 -20.88 21.07
C MET A 1 12.52 -21.39 22.40
N VAL A 2 13.33 -21.28 23.42
CA VAL A 2 13.06 -21.86 24.76
C VAL A 2 12.71 -20.70 25.69
N GLY A 3 11.77 -20.90 26.62
CA GLY A 3 11.47 -19.91 27.68
C GLY A 3 12.51 -19.96 28.81
N TYR A 4 12.42 -19.01 29.72
CA TYR A 4 13.25 -18.99 30.91
C TYR A 4 12.92 -20.16 31.84
N LYS A 5 13.88 -20.58 32.65
CA LYS A 5 13.72 -21.74 33.56
C LYS A 5 12.67 -21.50 34.68
N SER A 6 12.48 -20.24 35.10
CA SER A 6 11.56 -19.87 36.17
C SER A 6 10.93 -18.50 35.91
N TYR A 7 9.67 -18.39 36.34
CA TYR A 7 8.86 -17.17 36.17
C TYR A 7 8.21 -16.81 37.54
N LYS A 8 8.06 -15.52 37.77
CA LYS A 8 7.21 -14.99 38.82
C LYS A 8 5.97 -14.33 38.26
N LYS A 9 4.83 -14.52 38.93
CA LYS A 9 3.56 -13.88 38.56
C LYS A 9 3.62 -12.38 38.81
N THR A 10 2.92 -11.64 37.94
CA THR A 10 2.80 -10.17 38.01
C THR A 10 1.32 -9.76 38.03
N PRO A 11 0.59 -10.06 39.15
CA PRO A 11 -0.84 -9.80 39.22
C PRO A 11 -1.22 -8.33 39.08
N GLU A 12 -0.26 -7.44 39.31
CA GLU A 12 -0.38 -5.99 39.13
C GLU A 12 -0.35 -5.53 37.65
N ALA A 13 0.17 -6.36 36.76
CA ALA A 13 0.28 -6.06 35.35
C ALA A 13 -0.80 -6.81 34.53
N ILE A 14 -1.61 -6.11 33.75
CA ILE A 14 -2.74 -6.72 33.06
C ILE A 14 -2.33 -7.26 31.69
N TRP A 15 -1.37 -6.61 31.01
CA TRP A 15 -0.98 -6.91 29.66
C TRP A 15 0.14 -7.96 29.53
N TYR A 16 0.76 -8.36 30.66
CA TYR A 16 1.60 -9.54 30.76
C TYR A 16 1.35 -10.20 32.13
N GLN A 17 1.37 -11.54 32.16
CA GLN A 17 0.95 -12.29 33.39
C GLN A 17 2.12 -12.70 34.27
N SER A 18 3.31 -12.80 33.71
CA SER A 18 4.51 -13.22 34.41
C SER A 18 5.76 -12.68 33.70
N VAL A 19 6.84 -12.59 34.44
CA VAL A 19 8.18 -12.26 33.96
C VAL A 19 9.19 -13.27 34.48
N PRO A 20 10.37 -13.42 33.82
CA PRO A 20 11.45 -14.23 34.38
C PRO A 20 11.78 -13.83 35.82
N GLU A 21 12.17 -14.78 36.67
CA GLU A 21 12.38 -14.58 38.11
C GLU A 21 13.32 -13.41 38.41
N ARG A 22 14.35 -13.20 37.55
CA ARG A 22 15.36 -12.13 37.71
C ARG A 22 14.90 -10.76 37.21
N TRP A 23 13.79 -10.66 36.50
CA TRP A 23 13.30 -9.39 35.99
C TRP A 23 12.45 -8.67 37.05
N ASN A 24 12.42 -7.35 36.97
CA ASN A 24 11.49 -6.55 37.78
C ASN A 24 10.23 -6.23 36.97
N SER A 25 9.09 -6.14 37.66
CA SER A 25 7.85 -5.52 37.19
C SER A 25 7.70 -4.21 37.93
N THR A 26 7.74 -3.08 37.26
CA THR A 26 7.75 -1.78 37.89
C THR A 26 6.92 -0.75 37.15
N LYS A 27 6.52 0.33 37.81
CA LYS A 27 5.71 1.38 37.18
C LYS A 27 6.57 2.25 36.26
N MET A 28 5.99 2.74 35.17
CA MET A 28 6.71 3.59 34.24
C MET A 28 7.40 4.79 34.88
N ARG A 29 6.83 5.38 35.92
CA ARG A 29 7.43 6.50 36.68
C ARG A 29 8.74 6.17 37.36
N GLU A 30 9.06 4.90 37.55
CA GLU A 30 10.33 4.45 38.11
C GLU A 30 11.44 4.34 37.08
N VAL A 31 11.07 4.42 35.80
CA VAL A 31 11.94 4.25 34.65
C VAL A 31 12.02 5.54 33.81
N PHE A 32 10.96 6.33 33.83
CA PHE A 32 10.85 7.56 33.05
C PHE A 32 10.37 8.75 33.89
N SER A 33 10.75 9.94 33.51
CA SER A 33 10.13 11.20 33.90
C SER A 33 9.54 11.93 32.69
N GLU A 34 8.46 12.69 32.87
CA GLU A 34 7.91 13.52 31.80
C GLU A 34 8.78 14.75 31.57
N ARG A 35 9.12 15.03 30.30
CA ARG A 35 9.71 16.32 29.92
C ARG A 35 8.57 17.28 29.57
N THR A 36 8.46 18.37 30.36
CA THR A 36 7.41 19.39 30.21
C THR A 36 7.93 20.72 29.67
N THR A 37 9.23 20.81 29.35
CA THR A 37 9.89 22.01 28.83
C THR A 37 9.19 22.48 27.55
N LYS A 38 8.79 23.75 27.53
CA LYS A 38 8.17 24.41 26.39
C LYS A 38 9.21 25.18 25.58
N VAL A 39 9.08 25.11 24.28
CA VAL A 39 9.99 25.72 23.30
C VAL A 39 9.23 26.24 22.10
N SER A 40 9.91 27.08 21.28
CA SER A 40 9.41 27.55 19.99
C SER A 40 9.92 26.67 18.85
N ASP A 41 9.13 26.51 17.78
CA ASP A 41 9.56 25.86 16.52
C ASP A 41 10.53 26.74 15.70
N LYS A 42 10.72 28.01 16.10
CA LYS A 42 11.75 28.90 15.54
C LYS A 42 13.14 28.56 16.04
N GLU A 43 13.24 28.02 17.29
CA GLU A 43 14.51 27.67 17.93
C GLU A 43 14.79 26.16 17.79
N TYR A 44 13.75 25.34 17.82
CA TYR A 44 13.82 23.89 17.75
C TYR A 44 12.99 23.36 16.58
N PRO A 45 13.61 22.72 15.57
CA PRO A 45 12.92 22.21 14.40
C PRO A 45 11.70 21.37 14.76
N ALA A 46 10.62 21.53 14.00
CA ALA A 46 9.39 20.78 14.25
C ALA A 46 9.56 19.29 13.93
N LEU A 47 9.14 18.44 14.88
CA LEU A 47 9.14 17.00 14.77
C LEU A 47 7.71 16.46 14.73
N SER A 48 7.51 15.38 13.96
CA SER A 48 6.30 14.59 13.89
C SER A 48 6.47 13.27 14.63
N VAL A 49 5.45 12.87 15.40
CA VAL A 49 5.42 11.58 16.09
C VAL A 49 4.34 10.71 15.46
N GLY A 50 4.75 9.72 14.71
CA GLY A 50 3.88 8.84 13.94
C GLY A 50 4.17 7.35 14.15
N LYS A 51 3.52 6.49 13.36
CA LYS A 51 3.77 5.04 13.39
C LYS A 51 5.20 4.67 12.97
N MET A 52 5.87 5.54 12.20
CA MET A 52 7.28 5.37 11.83
C MET A 52 8.25 5.84 12.94
N GLY A 53 7.74 6.39 14.04
CA GLY A 53 8.57 6.93 15.12
C GLY A 53 8.57 8.45 15.15
N VAL A 54 9.69 9.04 15.59
CA VAL A 54 9.91 10.50 15.65
C VAL A 54 10.76 10.88 14.45
N VAL A 55 10.22 11.76 13.60
CA VAL A 55 10.87 12.20 12.36
C VAL A 55 10.73 13.70 12.18
N PRO A 56 11.62 14.36 11.40
CA PRO A 56 11.42 15.76 11.00
C PRO A 56 10.05 15.96 10.35
N GLN A 57 9.38 17.05 10.69
CA GLN A 57 8.08 17.37 10.11
C GLN A 57 8.26 17.77 8.64
N LEU A 58 7.41 17.22 7.75
CA LEU A 58 7.42 17.60 6.33
C LEU A 58 7.02 19.09 6.16
N GLU A 59 7.63 19.78 5.22
CA GLU A 59 7.32 21.20 4.92
C GLU A 59 5.85 21.40 4.50
N THR A 60 5.25 20.39 3.89
CA THR A 60 3.85 20.36 3.44
C THR A 60 2.85 20.06 4.57
N ALA A 61 3.34 19.70 5.78
CA ALA A 61 2.44 19.41 6.89
C ALA A 61 1.78 20.69 7.42
N VAL A 62 0.49 20.56 7.79
CA VAL A 62 -0.27 21.67 8.37
C VAL A 62 0.45 22.17 9.64
N LYS A 63 0.91 23.42 9.61
CA LYS A 63 1.55 24.06 10.76
C LYS A 63 0.47 24.42 11.80
N THR A 64 0.79 24.23 13.06
CA THR A 64 -0.08 24.66 14.16
C THR A 64 0.07 26.17 14.35
N ASP A 65 -1.04 26.88 14.62
CA ASP A 65 -1.06 28.35 14.80
C ASP A 65 -0.27 28.85 16.02
N ASN A 66 0.21 27.96 16.88
CA ASN A 66 0.91 28.29 18.14
C ASN A 66 2.32 27.66 18.17
N GLY A 67 3.18 28.10 17.24
CA GLY A 67 4.57 27.62 17.13
C GLY A 67 5.45 27.90 18.34
N ASP A 68 5.13 28.92 19.14
CA ASP A 68 5.91 29.31 20.33
C ASP A 68 5.55 28.51 21.60
N ASN A 69 4.57 27.58 21.53
CA ASN A 69 4.11 26.77 22.66
C ASN A 69 4.12 25.28 22.31
N ARG A 70 5.30 24.74 22.10
CA ARG A 70 5.53 23.34 21.78
C ARG A 70 6.32 22.63 22.90
N LYS A 71 6.31 21.30 22.95
CA LYS A 71 7.14 20.53 23.87
C LYS A 71 8.51 20.25 23.26
N LEU A 72 9.56 20.41 24.05
CA LEU A 72 10.91 19.97 23.68
C LEU A 72 10.98 18.43 23.63
N ILE A 73 11.54 17.89 22.58
CA ILE A 73 12.05 16.53 22.47
C ILE A 73 13.57 16.63 22.36
N CYS A 74 14.29 15.90 23.20
CA CYS A 74 15.74 15.73 23.06
C CYS A 74 16.06 14.37 22.42
N GLU A 75 17.20 14.28 21.79
CA GLU A 75 17.73 12.98 21.35
C GLU A 75 17.73 11.97 22.50
N GLY A 76 17.21 10.77 22.23
CA GLY A 76 17.06 9.69 23.19
C GLY A 76 15.81 9.78 24.10
N ASP A 77 14.99 10.82 24.00
CA ASP A 77 13.68 10.83 24.62
C ASP A 77 12.73 9.88 23.88
N PHE A 78 11.79 9.27 24.60
CA PHE A 78 10.69 8.54 24.00
C PHE A 78 9.46 9.46 23.89
N ALA A 79 8.95 9.64 22.68
CA ALA A 79 7.77 10.45 22.44
C ALA A 79 6.57 9.58 22.02
N ILE A 80 5.38 9.85 22.59
CA ILE A 80 4.16 9.12 22.32
C ILE A 80 2.98 10.08 22.10
N ASN A 81 2.20 9.85 21.04
CA ASN A 81 0.98 10.60 20.81
C ASN A 81 -0.10 10.12 21.78
N SER A 82 -0.64 11.04 22.58
CA SER A 82 -1.62 10.71 23.63
C SER A 82 -3.04 10.43 23.09
N ARG A 83 -3.33 10.74 21.83
CA ARG A 83 -4.67 10.62 21.24
C ARG A 83 -4.96 9.20 20.75
N SER A 84 -6.20 8.77 20.88
CA SER A 84 -6.68 7.46 20.45
C SER A 84 -6.66 7.25 18.95
N ASP A 85 -6.95 8.28 18.17
CA ASP A 85 -6.93 8.26 16.68
C ASP A 85 -5.51 8.06 16.12
N ARG A 86 -4.49 8.19 16.96
CA ARG A 86 -3.07 8.00 16.63
C ARG A 86 -2.42 6.84 17.36
N LYS A 87 -3.21 5.80 17.66
CA LYS A 87 -2.77 4.59 18.37
C LYS A 87 -1.47 4.00 17.79
N GLY A 88 -0.49 3.75 18.65
CA GLY A 88 0.83 3.22 18.26
C GLY A 88 1.79 4.25 17.66
N SER A 89 1.41 5.55 17.59
CA SER A 89 2.31 6.62 17.14
C SER A 89 3.27 7.00 18.25
N SER A 90 4.48 6.43 18.24
CA SER A 90 5.49 6.60 19.28
C SER A 90 6.88 6.17 18.81
N GLY A 91 7.91 6.59 19.52
CA GLY A 91 9.28 6.13 19.28
C GLY A 91 10.31 6.90 20.09
N ILE A 92 11.53 6.39 20.12
CA ILE A 92 12.69 7.13 20.55
C ILE A 92 13.03 8.16 19.47
N SER A 93 13.47 9.33 19.89
CA SER A 93 13.92 10.39 19.01
C SER A 93 15.42 10.32 18.80
N ASP A 94 15.85 10.30 17.54
CA ASP A 94 17.24 10.52 17.12
C ASP A 94 17.51 12.03 16.88
N TYR A 95 16.51 12.87 17.14
CA TYR A 95 16.54 14.30 16.88
C TYR A 95 16.24 15.10 18.14
N THR A 96 16.88 16.29 18.27
CA THR A 96 16.43 17.32 19.19
C THR A 96 15.56 18.31 18.42
N GLY A 97 14.34 18.58 18.92
CA GLY A 97 13.36 19.42 18.24
C GLY A 97 12.11 19.68 19.06
N SER A 98 11.07 20.18 18.42
CA SER A 98 9.82 20.56 19.06
C SER A 98 8.64 19.74 18.57
N ALA A 99 7.71 19.38 19.46
CA ALA A 99 6.50 18.65 19.12
C ALA A 99 5.24 19.32 19.66
N SER A 100 4.08 18.94 19.10
CA SER A 100 2.77 19.39 19.58
C SER A 100 2.54 19.05 21.06
N LEU A 101 1.74 19.86 21.77
CA LEU A 101 1.40 19.65 23.19
C LEU A 101 0.65 18.33 23.46
N ILE A 102 0.04 17.73 22.44
CA ILE A 102 -0.62 16.41 22.56
C ILE A 102 0.38 15.27 22.70
N ILE A 103 1.65 15.50 22.36
CA ILE A 103 2.71 14.51 22.53
C ILE A 103 3.15 14.46 23.99
N THR A 104 3.19 13.28 24.56
CA THR A 104 3.87 13.06 25.86
C THR A 104 5.31 12.69 25.58
N VAL A 105 6.25 13.40 26.18
CA VAL A 105 7.68 13.20 26.01
C VAL A 105 8.25 12.62 27.30
N LEU A 106 8.89 11.46 27.20
CA LEU A 106 9.45 10.71 28.32
C LEU A 106 10.97 10.73 28.26
N LYS A 107 11.59 11.27 29.29
CA LYS A 107 13.03 11.20 29.52
C LYS A 107 13.35 9.90 30.25
N PRO A 108 14.10 8.95 29.66
CA PRO A 108 14.54 7.75 30.34
C PRO A 108 15.62 8.07 31.37
N TYR A 109 15.72 7.29 32.43
CA TYR A 109 16.85 7.37 33.36
C TYR A 109 18.11 6.77 32.70
N GLU A 110 19.30 7.29 33.05
CA GLU A 110 20.56 7.02 32.33
C GLU A 110 21.03 5.56 32.34
N SER A 111 20.58 4.75 33.31
CA SER A 111 20.95 3.34 33.44
C SER A 111 20.28 2.38 32.46
N LEU A 112 19.44 2.88 31.57
CA LEU A 112 18.54 2.08 30.75
C LEU A 112 19.03 1.93 29.29
N ASN A 113 18.73 0.79 28.66
CA ASN A 113 18.87 0.66 27.23
C ASN A 113 17.65 1.26 26.51
N ARG A 114 17.83 2.41 25.86
CA ARG A 114 16.76 3.15 25.19
C ARG A 114 16.07 2.31 24.10
N LYS A 115 16.82 1.52 23.32
CA LYS A 115 16.26 0.67 22.26
C LYS A 115 15.40 -0.47 22.82
N TYR A 116 15.72 -1.02 24.00
CA TYR A 116 14.84 -2.00 24.65
C TYR A 116 13.46 -1.40 24.91
N TYR A 117 13.40 -0.18 25.44
CA TYR A 117 12.13 0.50 25.70
C TYR A 117 11.44 0.95 24.40
N HIS A 118 12.19 1.21 23.34
CA HIS A 118 11.60 1.42 22.01
C HIS A 118 10.79 0.20 21.56
N TYR A 119 11.36 -1.00 21.67
CA TYR A 119 10.65 -2.24 21.35
C TYR A 119 9.49 -2.51 22.31
N LEU A 120 9.71 -2.36 23.62
CA LEU A 120 8.72 -2.63 24.65
C LEU A 120 7.49 -1.72 24.49
N LEU A 121 7.68 -0.41 24.45
CA LEU A 121 6.60 0.58 24.44
C LEU A 121 5.90 0.70 23.05
N ARG A 122 6.40 0.01 22.06
CA ARG A 122 5.77 -0.14 20.76
C ARG A 122 5.18 -1.53 20.51
N SER A 123 5.38 -2.46 21.44
CA SER A 123 4.75 -3.78 21.36
C SER A 123 3.23 -3.66 21.47
N ASN A 124 2.51 -4.54 20.75
CA ASN A 124 1.05 -4.52 20.74
C ASN A 124 0.46 -4.59 22.13
N GLY A 125 1.00 -5.42 23.01
CA GLY A 125 0.53 -5.53 24.40
C GLY A 125 0.57 -4.20 25.14
N PHE A 126 1.71 -3.48 25.08
CA PHE A 126 1.81 -2.16 25.69
C PHE A 126 0.90 -1.12 25.02
N VAL A 127 0.79 -1.12 23.70
CA VAL A 127 -0.08 -0.18 22.96
C VAL A 127 -1.54 -0.34 23.39
N GLU A 128 -2.03 -1.59 23.56
CA GLU A 128 -3.38 -1.85 24.06
C GLU A 128 -3.54 -1.40 25.52
N GLU A 129 -2.55 -1.70 26.36
CA GLU A 129 -2.56 -1.27 27.76
C GLU A 129 -2.54 0.25 27.90
N PHE A 130 -1.71 0.93 27.11
CA PHE A 130 -1.69 2.39 27.04
C PHE A 130 -3.06 2.96 26.67
N TYR A 131 -3.69 2.41 25.62
CA TYR A 131 -5.02 2.83 25.22
C TYR A 131 -6.07 2.58 26.29
N ARG A 132 -6.03 1.42 26.96
CA ARG A 132 -6.96 1.04 28.04
C ARG A 132 -6.92 2.02 29.22
N ASN A 133 -5.77 2.62 29.52
CA ASN A 133 -5.59 3.58 30.60
C ASN A 133 -6.02 5.01 30.23
N GLY A 134 -6.45 5.27 29.01
CA GLY A 134 -6.90 6.59 28.58
C GLY A 134 -8.22 7.03 29.23
N LYS A 135 -8.52 8.32 29.11
CA LYS A 135 -9.74 8.96 29.61
C LYS A 135 -10.34 9.87 28.54
N GLY A 136 -11.66 9.92 28.48
CA GLY A 136 -12.43 10.78 27.57
C GLY A 136 -13.91 10.46 27.63
N LEU A 137 -14.76 11.40 27.20
CA LEU A 137 -16.21 11.22 27.16
C LEU A 137 -16.70 10.48 25.91
N VAL A 138 -15.94 10.61 24.81
CA VAL A 138 -16.21 9.96 23.51
C VAL A 138 -14.89 9.46 22.92
N SER A 139 -14.97 8.53 21.97
CA SER A 139 -13.80 7.89 21.36
C SER A 139 -12.80 8.90 20.78
N ASP A 140 -13.27 9.97 20.15
CA ASP A 140 -12.45 11.01 19.53
C ASP A 140 -11.70 11.90 20.54
N LEU A 141 -12.17 11.93 21.80
CA LEU A 141 -11.55 12.69 22.90
C LEU A 141 -10.78 11.79 23.86
N TRP A 142 -10.67 10.50 23.58
CA TRP A 142 -9.93 9.55 24.40
C TRP A 142 -8.44 9.84 24.33
N THR A 143 -7.83 10.13 25.49
CA THR A 143 -6.42 10.47 25.59
C THR A 143 -5.76 9.78 26.78
N THR A 144 -4.52 9.35 26.61
CA THR A 144 -3.67 8.80 27.70
C THR A 144 -2.50 9.74 27.92
N LYS A 145 -2.59 10.57 28.94
CA LYS A 145 -1.51 11.51 29.34
C LYS A 145 -0.56 10.83 30.33
N TRP A 146 0.51 11.54 30.69
CA TRP A 146 1.47 11.02 31.67
C TRP A 146 0.85 10.60 32.99
N GLN A 147 -0.15 11.33 33.48
CA GLN A 147 -0.81 11.02 34.77
C GLN A 147 -1.50 9.65 34.76
N GLU A 148 -2.01 9.22 33.65
CA GLU A 148 -2.62 7.90 33.44
C GLU A 148 -1.54 6.85 33.19
N MET A 149 -0.60 7.09 32.26
CA MET A 149 0.39 6.08 31.87
C MET A 149 1.48 5.82 32.93
N LYS A 150 1.82 6.78 33.77
CA LYS A 150 2.92 6.66 34.76
C LYS A 150 2.75 5.49 35.73
N ASN A 151 1.51 4.97 35.90
CA ASN A 151 1.18 3.86 36.75
C ASN A 151 1.10 2.51 36.02
N ILE A 152 1.27 2.47 34.72
CA ILE A 152 1.34 1.23 33.95
C ILE A 152 2.59 0.47 34.37
N PHE A 153 2.41 -0.81 34.69
CA PHE A 153 3.53 -1.70 35.02
C PHE A 153 4.20 -2.16 33.71
N ILE A 154 5.52 -2.19 33.71
CA ILE A 154 6.36 -2.65 32.61
C ILE A 154 7.43 -3.64 33.10
N PRO A 155 7.82 -4.63 32.29
CA PRO A 155 8.91 -5.53 32.59
C PRO A 155 10.26 -4.82 32.46
N VAL A 156 11.14 -5.04 33.41
CA VAL A 156 12.50 -4.44 33.46
C VAL A 156 13.53 -5.54 33.68
N PRO A 157 14.15 -6.05 32.58
CA PRO A 157 15.28 -6.98 32.68
C PRO A 157 16.53 -6.30 33.23
N PRO A 158 17.50 -7.08 33.72
CA PRO A 158 18.86 -6.59 34.01
C PRO A 158 19.47 -5.91 32.76
N LYS A 159 20.30 -4.90 32.97
CA LYS A 159 20.87 -4.10 31.85
C LYS A 159 21.55 -4.98 30.77
N SER A 160 22.32 -5.98 31.18
CA SER A 160 22.99 -6.91 30.24
C SER A 160 21.98 -7.72 29.40
N GLU A 161 20.81 -8.06 29.97
CA GLU A 161 19.77 -8.75 29.23
C GLU A 161 19.04 -7.76 28.30
N GLN A 162 18.81 -6.49 28.69
CA GLN A 162 18.29 -5.46 27.79
C GLN A 162 19.16 -5.32 26.56
N ASP A 163 20.49 -5.29 26.72
CA ASP A 163 21.45 -5.15 25.64
C ASP A 163 21.44 -6.38 24.70
N GLN A 164 21.32 -7.58 25.26
CA GLN A 164 21.19 -8.81 24.46
C GLN A 164 19.86 -8.90 23.73
N ILE A 165 18.76 -8.52 24.39
CA ILE A 165 17.42 -8.43 23.77
C ILE A 165 17.44 -7.49 22.57
N VAL A 166 18.04 -6.31 22.72
CA VAL A 166 18.14 -5.34 21.62
C VAL A 166 18.94 -5.92 20.45
N ARG A 167 20.14 -6.49 20.70
CA ARG A 167 20.94 -7.11 19.64
C ARG A 167 20.16 -8.20 18.90
N TYR A 168 19.46 -9.06 19.66
CA TYR A 168 18.66 -10.13 19.08
C TYR A 168 17.49 -9.60 18.25
N LEU A 169 16.75 -8.61 18.75
CA LEU A 169 15.61 -8.05 18.05
C LEU A 169 16.04 -7.25 16.81
N ASP A 170 17.11 -6.46 16.91
CA ASP A 170 17.65 -5.72 15.76
C ASP A 170 18.03 -6.70 14.64
N TRP A 171 18.76 -7.77 14.95
CA TRP A 171 19.10 -8.81 13.99
C TRP A 171 17.86 -9.49 13.41
N LYS A 172 16.96 -9.97 14.29
CA LYS A 172 15.82 -10.81 13.87
C LYS A 172 14.79 -10.05 13.09
N THR A 173 14.53 -8.80 13.47
CA THR A 173 13.60 -7.93 12.72
C THR A 173 14.19 -7.54 11.36
N SER A 174 15.48 -7.21 11.28
CA SER A 174 16.16 -6.95 10.01
C SER A 174 16.12 -8.15 9.06
N GLU A 175 16.34 -9.37 9.57
CA GLU A 175 16.22 -10.60 8.79
C GLU A 175 14.81 -10.77 8.21
N ILE A 176 13.76 -10.58 9.04
CA ILE A 176 12.38 -10.68 8.60
C ILE A 176 12.04 -9.58 7.57
N ASP A 177 12.46 -8.33 7.82
CA ASP A 177 12.21 -7.20 6.91
C ASP A 177 12.90 -7.42 5.55
N ARG A 178 14.11 -8.02 5.54
CA ARG A 178 14.79 -8.46 4.31
C ARG A 178 13.98 -9.51 3.54
N PHE A 179 13.41 -10.50 4.23
CA PHE A 179 12.55 -11.50 3.58
C PHE A 179 11.29 -10.87 2.99
N ILE A 180 10.64 -9.96 3.73
CA ILE A 180 9.48 -9.21 3.24
C ILE A 180 9.83 -8.41 1.98
N HIS A 181 10.98 -7.72 1.98
CA HIS A 181 11.46 -6.98 0.81
C HIS A 181 11.69 -7.89 -0.40
N GLN A 182 12.34 -9.04 -0.21
CA GLN A 182 12.54 -10.03 -1.28
C GLN A 182 11.22 -10.54 -1.86
N LYS A 183 10.20 -10.82 -1.01
CA LYS A 183 8.86 -11.23 -1.46
C LYS A 183 8.17 -10.14 -2.27
N LYS A 184 8.25 -8.88 -1.84
CA LYS A 184 7.72 -7.74 -2.62
C LYS A 184 8.41 -7.62 -3.98
N LYS A 185 9.72 -7.82 -4.05
CA LYS A 185 10.46 -7.82 -5.31
C LYS A 185 10.07 -8.99 -6.22
N GLN A 186 9.77 -10.17 -5.66
CA GLN A 186 9.22 -11.30 -6.41
C GLN A 186 7.84 -10.99 -6.99
N ILE A 187 6.92 -10.36 -6.23
CA ILE A 187 5.60 -9.94 -6.72
C ILE A 187 5.78 -9.00 -7.92
N LYS A 188 6.60 -7.97 -7.81
CA LYS A 188 6.86 -7.03 -8.92
C LYS A 188 7.37 -7.75 -10.18
N ARG A 189 8.30 -8.70 -10.03
CA ARG A 189 8.79 -9.49 -11.17
C ARG A 189 7.72 -10.38 -11.79
N LEU A 190 6.82 -10.95 -11.00
CA LEU A 190 5.70 -11.75 -11.49
C LEU A 190 4.69 -10.88 -12.27
N GLU A 191 4.42 -9.66 -11.83
CA GLU A 191 3.57 -8.70 -12.55
C GLU A 191 4.20 -8.29 -13.89
N GLU A 192 5.49 -8.01 -13.91
CA GLU A 192 6.26 -7.71 -15.13
C GLU A 192 6.27 -8.91 -16.08
N TYR A 193 6.50 -10.11 -15.57
CA TYR A 193 6.46 -11.35 -16.35
C TYR A 193 5.07 -11.59 -16.96
N LYS A 194 4.00 -11.47 -16.16
CA LYS A 194 2.61 -11.61 -16.62
C LYS A 194 2.35 -10.66 -17.78
N PHE A 195 2.70 -9.39 -17.61
CA PHE A 195 2.48 -8.38 -18.65
C PHE A 195 3.27 -8.69 -19.92
N THR A 196 4.56 -9.00 -19.82
CA THR A 196 5.42 -9.31 -20.98
C THR A 196 4.92 -10.52 -21.74
N LYS A 197 4.53 -11.57 -21.03
CA LYS A 197 4.01 -12.79 -21.67
C LYS A 197 2.65 -12.58 -22.33
N MET A 198 1.76 -11.80 -21.72
CA MET A 198 0.49 -11.44 -22.37
C MET A 198 0.72 -10.58 -23.61
N ASP A 199 1.64 -9.63 -23.57
CA ASP A 199 2.01 -8.81 -24.74
C ASP A 199 2.58 -9.69 -25.88
N GLU A 200 3.45 -10.64 -25.56
CA GLU A 200 3.96 -11.61 -26.55
C GLU A 200 2.85 -12.47 -27.17
N LEU A 201 1.96 -13.04 -26.34
CA LEU A 201 0.84 -13.87 -26.81
C LEU A 201 -0.07 -13.07 -27.77
N VAL A 202 -0.43 -11.87 -27.39
CA VAL A 202 -1.36 -11.01 -28.14
C VAL A 202 -0.73 -10.45 -29.43
N THR A 203 0.59 -10.26 -29.45
CA THR A 203 1.28 -9.64 -30.60
C THR A 203 1.99 -10.65 -31.50
N LYS A 204 2.37 -11.83 -30.99
CA LYS A 204 3.16 -12.83 -31.71
C LYS A 204 2.51 -14.21 -31.83
N GLY A 205 1.36 -14.42 -31.15
CA GLY A 205 0.66 -15.70 -31.14
C GLY A 205 1.26 -16.74 -30.20
N LEU A 206 0.80 -17.97 -30.35
CA LEU A 206 1.14 -19.10 -29.50
C LEU A 206 2.37 -19.89 -29.99
N ASP A 207 2.63 -19.88 -31.29
CA ASP A 207 3.65 -20.71 -31.92
C ASP A 207 4.79 -19.85 -32.48
N ASN A 208 5.92 -19.89 -31.81
CA ASN A 208 7.13 -19.16 -32.21
C ASN A 208 7.84 -19.74 -33.45
N SER A 209 7.39 -20.88 -33.97
CA SER A 209 7.96 -21.48 -35.20
C SER A 209 7.37 -20.93 -36.49
N ILE A 210 6.27 -20.18 -36.39
CA ILE A 210 5.59 -19.57 -37.55
C ILE A 210 6.45 -18.44 -38.11
N PRO A 211 6.62 -18.38 -39.46
CA PRO A 211 7.31 -17.27 -40.10
C PRO A 211 6.66 -15.92 -39.75
N MET A 212 7.50 -14.92 -39.45
CA MET A 212 7.07 -13.57 -39.12
C MET A 212 7.14 -12.66 -40.34
N LYS A 213 6.28 -11.62 -40.37
CA LYS A 213 6.33 -10.51 -41.36
C LYS A 213 6.29 -9.18 -40.64
N GLU A 214 6.84 -8.14 -41.27
CA GLU A 214 6.69 -6.77 -40.80
C GLU A 214 5.21 -6.35 -40.88
N SER A 215 4.66 -5.87 -39.78
CA SER A 215 3.27 -5.41 -39.71
C SER A 215 3.05 -4.05 -40.39
N GLY A 216 4.13 -3.29 -40.59
CA GLY A 216 4.06 -1.88 -41.03
C GLY A 216 3.60 -0.92 -39.92
N ILE A 217 3.45 -1.41 -38.68
CA ILE A 217 3.01 -0.63 -37.53
C ILE A 217 4.14 -0.57 -36.48
N GLU A 218 4.62 0.63 -36.20
CA GLU A 218 5.77 0.85 -35.27
C GLU A 218 5.62 0.13 -33.90
N TRP A 219 4.45 0.23 -33.29
CA TRP A 219 4.27 -0.34 -31.96
C TRP A 219 4.13 -1.86 -31.93
N LEU A 220 3.73 -2.46 -33.04
CA LEU A 220 3.46 -3.89 -33.17
C LEU A 220 4.70 -4.64 -33.70
N GLY A 221 5.49 -4.02 -34.58
CA GLY A 221 6.69 -4.62 -35.20
C GLY A 221 6.33 -5.82 -36.07
N GLN A 222 6.99 -6.95 -35.81
CA GLN A 222 6.72 -8.20 -36.54
C GLN A 222 5.55 -8.98 -35.96
N ILE A 223 4.74 -9.55 -36.83
CA ILE A 223 3.58 -10.42 -36.52
C ILE A 223 3.68 -11.72 -37.30
N PRO A 224 2.97 -12.79 -36.94
CA PRO A 224 2.85 -14.01 -37.74
C PRO A 224 2.44 -13.70 -39.17
N ALA A 225 3.08 -14.38 -40.13
CA ALA A 225 2.93 -14.04 -41.55
C ALA A 225 1.48 -14.21 -42.09
N HIS A 226 0.69 -15.07 -41.44
CA HIS A 226 -0.71 -15.31 -41.78
C HIS A 226 -1.71 -14.34 -41.13
N TRP A 227 -1.27 -13.48 -40.21
CA TRP A 227 -2.15 -12.47 -39.59
C TRP A 227 -2.38 -11.29 -40.52
N ASP A 228 -3.59 -10.71 -40.42
CA ASP A 228 -3.91 -9.47 -41.10
C ASP A 228 -3.77 -8.25 -40.19
N VAL A 229 -3.78 -7.06 -40.79
CA VAL A 229 -3.73 -5.79 -40.07
C VAL A 229 -4.89 -4.92 -40.56
N HIS A 230 -5.77 -4.56 -39.64
CA HIS A 230 -6.93 -3.73 -39.91
C HIS A 230 -6.98 -2.51 -39.01
N THR A 231 -7.79 -1.51 -39.40
CA THR A 231 -8.08 -0.37 -38.54
C THR A 231 -9.25 -0.69 -37.60
N ILE A 232 -9.27 -0.08 -36.39
CA ILE A 232 -10.38 -0.23 -35.46
C ILE A 232 -11.74 0.07 -36.12
N LYS A 233 -11.78 1.04 -37.04
CA LYS A 233 -13.01 1.43 -37.77
C LYS A 233 -13.66 0.27 -38.53
N GLN A 234 -12.90 -0.72 -38.97
CA GLN A 234 -13.43 -1.85 -39.75
C GLN A 234 -14.28 -2.80 -38.87
N HIS A 235 -13.94 -2.92 -37.60
CA HIS A 235 -14.55 -3.90 -36.72
C HIS A 235 -15.38 -3.30 -35.58
N PHE A 236 -15.14 -2.03 -35.21
CA PHE A 236 -15.75 -1.40 -34.04
C PHE A 236 -16.54 -0.14 -34.41
N ARG A 237 -17.60 0.14 -33.58
CA ARG A 237 -18.41 1.36 -33.68
C ARG A 237 -18.54 2.05 -32.34
N ILE A 238 -18.24 3.35 -32.33
CA ILE A 238 -18.51 4.19 -31.16
C ILE A 238 -20.01 4.36 -31.02
N ARG A 239 -20.50 4.16 -29.79
CA ARG A 239 -21.90 4.35 -29.39
C ARG A 239 -22.00 5.56 -28.47
N LYS A 240 -23.04 6.37 -28.68
CA LYS A 240 -23.38 7.45 -27.76
C LYS A 240 -24.89 7.38 -27.48
N ARG A 241 -25.24 6.79 -26.33
CA ARG A 241 -26.61 6.46 -25.95
C ARG A 241 -26.89 7.16 -24.61
N ILE A 242 -27.31 8.44 -24.68
CA ILE A 242 -27.57 9.25 -23.48
C ILE A 242 -28.81 8.73 -22.76
N ALA A 243 -28.71 8.59 -21.42
CA ALA A 243 -29.78 8.02 -20.58
C ALA A 243 -31.01 8.91 -20.48
N GLY A 244 -30.83 10.22 -20.46
CA GLY A 244 -31.92 11.21 -20.38
C GLY A 244 -32.57 11.29 -19.00
N LYS A 245 -32.29 10.37 -18.09
CA LYS A 245 -32.83 10.32 -16.72
C LYS A 245 -31.86 9.71 -15.76
N GLU A 246 -32.03 9.88 -14.49
CA GLU A 246 -31.26 9.26 -13.41
C GLU A 246 -31.88 7.92 -12.96
N GLY A 247 -31.21 7.25 -11.99
CA GLY A 247 -31.68 6.02 -11.37
C GLY A 247 -31.01 4.74 -11.91
N TYR A 248 -29.92 4.88 -12.65
CA TYR A 248 -29.08 3.79 -13.12
C TYR A 248 -27.79 3.67 -12.32
N ASP A 249 -27.23 2.49 -12.23
CA ASP A 249 -25.89 2.26 -11.68
C ASP A 249 -24.86 3.06 -12.46
N VAL A 250 -24.02 3.82 -11.75
CA VAL A 250 -22.94 4.60 -12.35
C VAL A 250 -21.70 3.73 -12.45
N LEU A 251 -21.22 3.50 -13.66
CA LEU A 251 -20.05 2.69 -13.94
C LEU A 251 -18.81 3.58 -14.04
N SER A 252 -17.80 3.29 -13.22
CA SER A 252 -16.50 3.93 -13.21
C SER A 252 -15.46 3.03 -13.88
N ILE A 253 -14.67 3.61 -14.79
CA ILE A 253 -13.56 2.91 -15.46
C ILE A 253 -12.30 3.11 -14.61
N THR A 254 -11.78 2.04 -14.04
CA THR A 254 -10.58 2.03 -13.20
C THR A 254 -9.51 1.14 -13.83
N GLN A 255 -8.26 1.22 -13.37
CA GLN A 255 -7.19 0.29 -13.78
C GLN A 255 -7.47 -1.18 -13.38
N GLN A 256 -8.50 -1.40 -12.54
CA GLN A 256 -8.97 -2.73 -12.16
C GLN A 256 -10.27 -3.12 -12.90
N GLY A 257 -10.62 -2.42 -13.97
CA GLY A 257 -11.81 -2.65 -14.77
C GLY A 257 -13.00 -1.74 -14.41
N LEU A 258 -14.16 -2.10 -14.96
CA LEU A 258 -15.44 -1.42 -14.71
C LEU A 258 -16.01 -1.79 -13.34
N LYS A 259 -16.29 -0.77 -12.53
CA LYS A 259 -16.90 -0.94 -11.19
C LYS A 259 -18.13 -0.05 -11.05
N ILE A 260 -19.12 -0.55 -10.32
CA ILE A 260 -20.23 0.28 -9.86
C ILE A 260 -19.67 1.27 -8.84
N LYS A 261 -19.89 2.56 -9.09
CA LYS A 261 -19.45 3.64 -8.21
C LYS A 261 -20.42 3.78 -7.04
N ASP A 262 -19.88 3.77 -5.83
CA ASP A 262 -20.65 4.17 -4.64
C ASP A 262 -20.83 5.70 -4.63
N ILE A 263 -22.01 6.14 -5.07
CA ILE A 263 -22.38 7.55 -5.11
C ILE A 263 -22.76 8.11 -3.74
N ALA A 264 -22.99 7.26 -2.73
CA ALA A 264 -23.35 7.68 -1.37
C ALA A 264 -22.10 8.04 -0.53
N SER A 265 -20.92 7.50 -0.87
CA SER A 265 -19.67 7.74 -0.12
C SER A 265 -19.10 9.15 -0.28
N ASN A 266 -19.56 9.94 -1.26
CA ASN A 266 -19.00 11.23 -1.66
C ASN A 266 -17.49 11.20 -1.95
N GLU A 267 -16.93 10.04 -2.25
CA GLU A 267 -15.51 9.90 -2.61
C GLU A 267 -15.28 10.08 -4.12
N GLY A 268 -14.23 10.83 -4.46
CA GLY A 268 -13.82 11.09 -5.83
C GLY A 268 -14.67 12.15 -6.56
N GLN A 269 -14.52 12.26 -7.87
CA GLN A 269 -15.28 13.23 -8.69
C GLN A 269 -16.75 12.83 -8.79
N MET A 270 -17.64 13.67 -8.26
CA MET A 270 -19.08 13.49 -8.32
C MET A 270 -19.68 14.45 -9.34
N ALA A 271 -20.64 13.98 -10.13
CA ALA A 271 -21.45 14.85 -10.98
C ALA A 271 -22.68 15.35 -10.19
N GLN A 272 -23.10 16.57 -10.47
CA GLN A 272 -24.34 17.12 -9.88
C GLN A 272 -25.60 16.41 -10.40
N ASN A 273 -25.52 15.84 -11.61
CA ASN A 273 -26.63 15.17 -12.27
C ASN A 273 -26.10 14.09 -13.22
N TYR A 274 -26.69 12.92 -13.18
CA TYR A 274 -26.29 11.77 -14.00
C TYR A 274 -27.20 11.53 -15.22
N SER A 275 -28.22 12.34 -15.46
CA SER A 275 -29.11 12.19 -16.64
C SER A 275 -28.39 12.37 -17.96
N GLY A 276 -27.31 13.15 -17.99
CA GLY A 276 -26.45 13.32 -19.15
C GLY A 276 -25.48 12.17 -19.41
N TYR A 277 -25.45 11.14 -18.54
CA TYR A 277 -24.59 9.98 -18.71
C TYR A 277 -25.08 9.08 -19.84
N GLN A 278 -24.19 8.26 -20.38
CA GLN A 278 -24.48 7.36 -21.50
C GLN A 278 -24.56 5.91 -21.05
N PHE A 279 -25.47 5.16 -21.65
CA PHE A 279 -25.63 3.73 -21.39
C PHE A 279 -24.41 2.91 -21.81
N VAL A 280 -24.09 1.94 -20.97
CA VAL A 280 -23.17 0.82 -21.22
C VAL A 280 -23.97 -0.46 -21.01
N TYR A 281 -23.93 -1.35 -21.97
CA TYR A 281 -24.56 -2.67 -21.93
C TYR A 281 -23.51 -3.76 -21.78
N PRO A 282 -23.89 -4.95 -21.27
CA PRO A 282 -23.03 -6.12 -21.37
C PRO A 282 -22.55 -6.35 -22.80
N GLY A 283 -21.24 -6.56 -22.99
CA GLY A 283 -20.59 -6.66 -24.30
C GLY A 283 -20.12 -5.33 -24.93
N ASP A 284 -20.45 -4.18 -24.31
CA ASP A 284 -19.86 -2.90 -24.72
C ASP A 284 -18.46 -2.73 -24.13
N PHE A 285 -17.56 -2.17 -24.91
CA PHE A 285 -16.28 -1.64 -24.41
C PHE A 285 -16.49 -0.23 -23.86
N ALA A 286 -15.93 0.04 -22.69
CA ALA A 286 -15.90 1.37 -22.11
C ALA A 286 -14.46 1.81 -21.87
N MET A 287 -14.08 2.99 -22.37
CA MET A 287 -12.71 3.48 -22.41
C MET A 287 -12.62 4.90 -21.86
N ASN A 288 -11.77 5.11 -20.86
CA ASN A 288 -11.38 6.46 -20.43
C ASN A 288 -10.34 7.05 -21.39
N HIS A 289 -10.80 7.56 -22.52
CA HIS A 289 -9.94 8.15 -23.54
C HIS A 289 -9.50 9.59 -23.23
N MET A 290 -9.93 10.14 -22.11
CA MET A 290 -9.61 11.49 -21.63
C MET A 290 -8.27 11.56 -20.92
N ASP A 291 -7.84 10.45 -20.35
CA ASP A 291 -6.57 10.30 -19.66
C ASP A 291 -5.86 9.06 -20.19
N LEU A 292 -4.85 9.27 -21.01
CA LEU A 292 -4.08 8.20 -21.65
C LEU A 292 -2.88 7.73 -20.79
N ILE A 293 -2.69 8.29 -19.61
CA ILE A 293 -1.63 7.90 -18.67
C ILE A 293 -2.19 6.95 -17.61
N THR A 294 -3.28 7.35 -16.95
CA THR A 294 -3.90 6.60 -15.85
C THR A 294 -5.26 6.01 -16.20
N GLY A 295 -5.80 6.34 -17.37
CA GLY A 295 -7.05 5.79 -17.89
C GLY A 295 -6.92 4.31 -18.26
N TYR A 296 -8.07 3.70 -18.52
CA TYR A 296 -8.14 2.28 -18.85
C TYR A 296 -9.30 1.99 -19.81
N VAL A 297 -9.38 0.73 -20.26
CA VAL A 297 -10.48 0.20 -21.06
C VAL A 297 -10.91 -1.14 -20.48
N ASP A 298 -12.21 -1.40 -20.51
CA ASP A 298 -12.77 -2.68 -20.10
C ASP A 298 -13.98 -3.07 -20.95
N LEU A 299 -14.27 -4.37 -20.96
CA LEU A 299 -15.46 -4.96 -21.58
C LEU A 299 -16.53 -5.14 -20.49
N SER A 300 -17.68 -4.54 -20.65
CA SER A 300 -18.72 -4.56 -19.62
C SER A 300 -19.43 -5.89 -19.54
N ASP A 301 -19.54 -6.43 -18.35
CA ASP A 301 -20.44 -7.53 -17.94
C ASP A 301 -21.72 -6.99 -17.32
N LYS A 302 -21.85 -5.66 -17.16
CA LYS A 302 -22.92 -4.97 -16.41
C LYS A 302 -23.67 -4.00 -17.29
N PHE A 303 -24.96 -3.78 -16.93
CA PHE A 303 -25.73 -2.68 -17.43
C PHE A 303 -25.63 -1.49 -16.47
N GLY A 304 -25.46 -0.27 -17.03
CA GLY A 304 -25.40 0.95 -16.25
C GLY A 304 -25.13 2.17 -17.12
N VAL A 305 -24.71 3.25 -16.50
CA VAL A 305 -24.35 4.50 -17.19
C VAL A 305 -22.93 4.93 -16.83
N THR A 306 -22.22 5.52 -17.79
CA THR A 306 -20.89 6.08 -17.57
C THR A 306 -20.80 7.52 -18.06
N SER A 307 -19.74 8.23 -17.69
CA SER A 307 -19.52 9.62 -18.11
C SER A 307 -19.70 9.79 -19.63
N PRO A 308 -20.39 10.84 -20.07
CA PRO A 308 -20.50 11.14 -21.51
C PRO A 308 -19.16 11.50 -22.15
N ASP A 309 -18.15 11.82 -21.34
CA ASP A 309 -16.78 12.08 -21.76
C ASP A 309 -15.96 10.79 -21.98
N TYR A 310 -16.44 9.64 -21.54
CA TYR A 310 -15.81 8.36 -21.83
C TYR A 310 -16.26 7.86 -23.20
N ARG A 311 -15.50 6.93 -23.77
CA ARG A 311 -15.86 6.33 -25.06
C ARG A 311 -16.47 4.95 -24.82
N VAL A 312 -17.72 4.81 -25.25
CA VAL A 312 -18.39 3.50 -25.32
C VAL A 312 -18.40 3.07 -26.78
N PHE A 313 -18.01 1.82 -27.04
CA PHE A 313 -17.97 1.28 -28.40
C PHE A 313 -18.28 -0.21 -28.40
N THR A 314 -18.78 -0.69 -29.52
CA THR A 314 -19.20 -2.09 -29.72
C THR A 314 -18.35 -2.74 -30.78
N LEU A 315 -18.12 -4.04 -30.63
CA LEU A 315 -17.62 -4.90 -31.68
C LEU A 315 -18.79 -5.23 -32.62
N GLU A 316 -18.63 -4.97 -33.90
CA GLU A 316 -19.66 -5.23 -34.95
C GLU A 316 -19.38 -6.56 -35.67
N ASP A 317 -18.10 -6.86 -35.86
CA ASP A 317 -17.65 -8.06 -36.57
C ASP A 317 -17.36 -9.22 -35.59
N THR A 318 -18.42 -9.77 -35.03
CA THR A 318 -18.34 -10.90 -34.11
C THR A 318 -18.01 -12.23 -34.78
N ALA A 319 -18.07 -12.28 -36.12
CA ALA A 319 -17.71 -13.49 -36.85
C ALA A 319 -16.18 -13.68 -36.99
N ASN A 320 -15.44 -12.57 -37.03
CA ASN A 320 -13.99 -12.58 -37.21
C ASN A 320 -13.20 -12.05 -36.00
N CYS A 321 -13.90 -11.52 -35.00
CA CYS A 321 -13.27 -10.86 -33.87
C CYS A 321 -13.82 -11.37 -32.54
N HIS A 322 -12.91 -11.80 -31.66
CA HIS A 322 -13.23 -12.25 -30.30
C HIS A 322 -13.10 -11.06 -29.33
N PRO A 323 -14.15 -10.66 -28.59
CA PRO A 323 -14.14 -9.41 -27.82
C PRO A 323 -13.07 -9.39 -26.72
N GLU A 324 -12.87 -10.48 -26.00
CA GLU A 324 -11.91 -10.58 -24.90
C GLU A 324 -10.46 -10.49 -25.43
N PHE A 325 -10.15 -11.06 -26.61
CA PHE A 325 -8.85 -10.88 -27.24
C PHE A 325 -8.58 -9.40 -27.52
N TYR A 326 -9.55 -8.67 -28.10
CA TYR A 326 -9.39 -7.23 -28.37
C TYR A 326 -9.38 -6.39 -27.09
N LEU A 327 -10.03 -6.83 -26.02
CA LEU A 327 -9.86 -6.20 -24.71
C LEU A 327 -8.36 -6.21 -24.32
N ARG A 328 -7.68 -7.36 -24.48
CA ARG A 328 -6.23 -7.46 -24.21
C ARG A 328 -5.41 -6.51 -25.08
N VAL A 329 -5.72 -6.44 -26.39
CA VAL A 329 -5.05 -5.51 -27.31
C VAL A 329 -5.17 -4.07 -26.83
N PHE A 330 -6.36 -3.64 -26.42
CA PHE A 330 -6.59 -2.29 -25.93
C PHE A 330 -5.93 -2.02 -24.58
N GLN A 331 -5.95 -2.97 -23.67
CA GLN A 331 -5.29 -2.87 -22.36
C GLN A 331 -3.77 -2.76 -22.50
N ILE A 332 -3.15 -3.52 -23.40
CA ILE A 332 -1.74 -3.40 -23.77
C ILE A 332 -1.46 -2.01 -24.33
N GLY A 333 -2.36 -1.49 -25.19
CA GLY A 333 -2.28 -0.15 -25.73
C GLY A 333 -2.16 0.95 -24.67
N TYR A 334 -2.85 0.79 -23.52
CA TYR A 334 -2.69 1.67 -22.35
C TYR A 334 -1.38 1.43 -21.62
N LYS A 335 -1.11 0.20 -21.20
CA LYS A 335 0.06 -0.15 -20.39
C LYS A 335 1.38 0.19 -21.07
N ARG A 336 1.49 -0.04 -22.39
CA ARG A 336 2.65 0.36 -23.19
C ARG A 336 2.64 1.85 -23.59
N ARG A 337 1.62 2.62 -23.17
CA ARG A 337 1.42 4.03 -23.54
C ARG A 337 1.37 4.26 -25.04
N ILE A 338 0.91 3.28 -25.82
CA ILE A 338 0.84 3.37 -27.27
C ILE A 338 -0.17 4.46 -27.67
N PHE A 339 -1.36 4.47 -27.07
CA PHE A 339 -2.37 5.50 -27.32
C PHE A 339 -1.90 6.91 -26.98
N TYR A 340 -0.94 7.06 -26.07
CA TYR A 340 -0.39 8.36 -25.69
C TYR A 340 0.23 9.10 -26.88
N LYS A 341 0.92 8.39 -27.78
CA LYS A 341 1.52 8.97 -29.01
C LYS A 341 0.48 9.61 -29.94
N PHE A 342 -0.76 9.14 -29.91
CA PHE A 342 -1.87 9.61 -30.74
C PHE A 342 -2.78 10.62 -30.04
N GLY A 343 -2.50 10.93 -28.81
CA GLY A 343 -3.25 11.88 -27.99
C GLY A 343 -3.06 13.33 -28.41
N LYS A 344 -4.01 14.19 -28.02
CA LYS A 344 -3.95 15.64 -28.19
C LYS A 344 -4.49 16.35 -26.94
N GLY A 345 -3.94 17.52 -26.62
CA GLY A 345 -4.38 18.34 -25.49
C GLY A 345 -3.23 19.00 -24.73
N ALA A 346 -3.53 19.57 -23.55
CA ALA A 346 -2.52 20.17 -22.67
C ALA A 346 -2.01 19.09 -21.70
N ALA A 347 -0.81 18.57 -21.93
CA ALA A 347 -0.21 17.48 -21.13
C ALA A 347 -0.07 17.83 -19.63
N ASN A 348 0.14 19.10 -19.30
CA ASN A 348 0.37 19.56 -17.92
C ASN A 348 -0.89 19.63 -17.04
N GLN A 349 -2.09 19.31 -17.58
CA GLN A 349 -3.35 19.35 -16.84
C GLN A 349 -4.10 18.00 -16.80
N GLY A 350 -3.44 16.87 -17.09
CA GLY A 350 -4.07 15.55 -17.04
C GLY A 350 -5.17 15.32 -18.09
N ARG A 351 -5.23 16.08 -19.17
CA ARG A 351 -6.24 16.00 -20.22
C ARG A 351 -5.63 15.65 -21.57
N TRP A 352 -4.86 14.58 -21.63
CA TRP A 352 -4.29 14.05 -22.86
C TRP A 352 -5.26 13.06 -23.49
N ARG A 353 -6.07 13.54 -24.46
CA ARG A 353 -7.21 12.80 -25.04
C ARG A 353 -6.84 12.08 -26.32
N LEU A 354 -7.39 10.87 -26.51
CA LEU A 354 -7.35 10.18 -27.80
C LEU A 354 -8.52 10.67 -28.69
N PRO A 355 -8.26 11.43 -29.78
CA PRO A 355 -9.32 11.88 -30.68
C PRO A 355 -10.03 10.70 -31.36
N GLN A 356 -11.32 10.85 -31.70
CA GLN A 356 -12.11 9.81 -32.37
C GLN A 356 -11.46 9.36 -33.71
N ARG A 357 -10.95 10.30 -34.48
CA ARG A 357 -10.28 9.98 -35.77
C ARG A 357 -9.01 9.14 -35.52
N ALA A 358 -8.22 9.48 -34.50
CA ALA A 358 -7.02 8.72 -34.18
C ALA A 358 -7.38 7.31 -33.67
N PHE A 359 -8.42 7.18 -32.84
CA PHE A 359 -8.94 5.89 -32.41
C PHE A 359 -9.38 5.01 -33.57
N TYR A 360 -10.23 5.53 -34.49
CA TYR A 360 -10.72 4.77 -35.62
C TYR A 360 -9.63 4.38 -36.61
N ASN A 361 -8.60 5.20 -36.80
CA ASN A 361 -7.47 4.93 -37.71
C ASN A 361 -6.35 4.13 -37.02
N PHE A 362 -6.51 3.80 -35.75
CA PHE A 362 -5.54 2.97 -35.04
C PHE A 362 -5.58 1.55 -35.62
N SER A 363 -4.41 1.05 -36.02
CA SER A 363 -4.28 -0.27 -36.61
C SER A 363 -4.04 -1.33 -35.53
N ILE A 364 -4.71 -2.46 -35.72
CA ILE A 364 -4.67 -3.64 -34.87
C ILE A 364 -4.39 -4.89 -35.68
N GLN A 365 -3.78 -5.87 -35.08
CA GLN A 365 -3.61 -7.21 -35.64
C GLN A 365 -4.93 -7.98 -35.64
N VAL A 366 -5.12 -8.81 -36.67
CA VAL A 366 -6.30 -9.66 -36.84
C VAL A 366 -5.85 -11.10 -37.08
N PRO A 367 -5.57 -11.88 -36.03
CA PRO A 367 -5.37 -13.31 -36.15
C PRO A 367 -6.64 -14.00 -36.68
N PRO A 368 -6.56 -15.23 -37.22
CA PRO A 368 -7.73 -16.08 -37.42
C PRO A 368 -8.55 -16.21 -36.12
N PHE A 369 -9.89 -16.26 -36.23
CA PHE A 369 -10.79 -16.26 -35.06
C PHE A 369 -10.45 -17.34 -34.02
N GLU A 370 -10.21 -18.57 -34.48
CA GLU A 370 -9.85 -19.70 -33.61
C GLU A 370 -8.52 -19.45 -32.85
N GLU A 371 -7.60 -18.75 -33.47
CA GLU A 371 -6.33 -18.38 -32.84
C GLU A 371 -6.54 -17.28 -31.78
N GLN A 372 -7.42 -16.30 -32.03
CA GLN A 372 -7.79 -15.28 -31.03
C GLN A 372 -8.38 -15.94 -29.77
N VAL A 373 -9.29 -16.91 -29.95
CA VAL A 373 -9.88 -17.70 -28.84
C VAL A 373 -8.81 -18.48 -28.09
N ALA A 374 -7.89 -19.13 -28.82
CA ALA A 374 -6.81 -19.90 -28.21
C ALA A 374 -5.83 -19.02 -27.43
N ILE A 375 -5.46 -17.85 -27.97
CA ILE A 375 -4.61 -16.86 -27.29
C ILE A 375 -5.28 -16.35 -26.01
N GLU A 376 -6.56 -15.98 -26.07
CA GLU A 376 -7.29 -15.51 -24.88
C GLU A 376 -7.35 -16.59 -23.81
N LYS A 377 -7.62 -17.82 -24.17
CA LYS A 377 -7.61 -18.96 -23.23
C LYS A 377 -6.27 -19.11 -22.53
N GLU A 378 -5.16 -18.97 -23.25
CA GLU A 378 -3.82 -19.05 -22.67
C GLU A 378 -3.53 -17.82 -21.78
N CYS A 379 -3.99 -16.63 -22.16
CA CYS A 379 -3.90 -15.42 -21.33
C CYS A 379 -4.63 -15.62 -19.99
N VAL A 380 -5.84 -16.17 -19.99
CA VAL A 380 -6.61 -16.47 -18.77
C VAL A 380 -5.89 -17.48 -17.89
N VAL A 381 -5.32 -18.55 -18.47
CA VAL A 381 -4.54 -19.55 -17.73
C VAL A 381 -3.30 -18.92 -17.10
N LEU A 382 -2.58 -18.09 -17.84
CA LEU A 382 -1.41 -17.36 -17.36
C LEU A 382 -1.77 -16.41 -16.20
N GLU A 383 -2.83 -15.62 -16.38
CA GLU A 383 -3.31 -14.69 -15.34
C GLU A 383 -3.62 -15.46 -14.05
N LYS A 384 -4.47 -16.45 -14.13
CA LYS A 384 -4.87 -17.23 -12.97
C LYS A 384 -3.66 -17.80 -12.24
N ARG A 385 -2.73 -18.41 -12.97
CA ARG A 385 -1.53 -19.01 -12.38
C ARG A 385 -0.64 -17.99 -11.68
N VAL A 386 -0.42 -16.84 -12.30
CA VAL A 386 0.44 -15.80 -11.72
C VAL A 386 -0.26 -15.12 -10.54
N ASP A 387 -1.57 -14.87 -10.63
CA ASP A 387 -2.33 -14.25 -9.53
C ASP A 387 -2.39 -15.16 -8.29
N GLU A 388 -2.53 -16.49 -8.48
CA GLU A 388 -2.42 -17.47 -7.38
C GLU A 388 -1.01 -17.42 -6.71
N MET A 389 0.06 -17.27 -7.50
CA MET A 389 1.42 -17.12 -6.95
C MET A 389 1.58 -15.81 -6.17
N ILE A 390 1.05 -14.69 -6.68
CA ILE A 390 1.09 -13.39 -6.02
C ILE A 390 0.29 -13.43 -4.71
N GLU A 391 -0.88 -14.04 -4.70
CA GLU A 391 -1.70 -14.21 -3.49
C GLU A 391 -0.96 -15.04 -2.42
N ALA A 392 -0.30 -16.12 -2.81
CA ALA A 392 0.53 -16.91 -1.89
C ALA A 392 1.66 -16.07 -1.28
N LEU A 393 2.34 -15.23 -2.07
CA LEU A 393 3.38 -14.33 -1.58
C LEU A 393 2.84 -13.26 -0.62
N HIS A 394 1.66 -12.71 -0.89
CA HIS A 394 1.00 -11.78 0.04
C HIS A 394 0.67 -12.44 1.39
N LYS A 395 0.21 -13.68 1.35
CA LYS A 395 -0.03 -14.46 2.57
C LYS A 395 1.26 -14.71 3.36
N GLU A 396 2.35 -15.06 2.68
CA GLU A 396 3.66 -15.21 3.32
C GLU A 396 4.15 -13.90 3.97
N ILE A 397 3.98 -12.76 3.29
CA ILE A 397 4.30 -11.43 3.86
C ILE A 397 3.48 -11.16 5.13
N SER A 398 2.18 -11.45 5.11
CA SER A 398 1.32 -11.29 6.30
C SER A 398 1.82 -12.14 7.47
N LEU A 399 2.14 -13.41 7.23
CA LEU A 399 2.67 -14.31 8.26
C LEU A 399 4.02 -13.84 8.82
N LEU A 400 4.90 -13.30 7.97
CA LEU A 400 6.17 -12.72 8.41
C LEU A 400 5.97 -11.48 9.29
N GLN A 401 5.00 -10.62 8.97
CA GLN A 401 4.64 -9.46 9.77
C GLN A 401 4.04 -9.86 11.14
N GLU A 402 3.20 -10.89 11.16
CA GLU A 402 2.66 -11.47 12.39
C GLU A 402 3.79 -12.07 13.25
N LEU A 403 4.69 -12.84 12.64
CA LEU A 403 5.86 -13.41 13.29
C LEU A 403 6.74 -12.32 13.90
N ARG A 404 7.03 -11.26 13.16
CA ARG A 404 7.80 -10.10 13.63
C ARG A 404 7.17 -9.49 14.87
N THR A 405 5.87 -9.26 14.83
CA THR A 405 5.10 -8.69 15.94
C THR A 405 5.13 -9.59 17.17
N LYS A 406 4.95 -10.89 16.97
CA LYS A 406 4.96 -11.88 18.05
C LYS A 406 6.34 -12.01 18.69
N ILE A 407 7.40 -12.12 17.89
CA ILE A 407 8.78 -12.22 18.42
C ILE A 407 9.11 -11.00 19.28
N ILE A 408 8.80 -9.78 18.82
CA ILE A 408 9.02 -8.58 19.62
C ILE A 408 8.29 -8.70 20.96
N ALA A 409 6.98 -9.00 20.94
CA ALA A 409 6.17 -9.09 22.15
C ALA A 409 6.69 -10.15 23.13
N ASP A 410 6.99 -11.35 22.65
CA ASP A 410 7.45 -12.48 23.46
C ASP A 410 8.83 -12.22 24.08
N VAL A 411 9.74 -11.59 23.32
CA VAL A 411 11.10 -11.29 23.82
C VAL A 411 11.09 -10.15 24.83
N VAL A 412 10.37 -9.05 24.56
CA VAL A 412 10.35 -7.90 25.49
C VAL A 412 9.57 -8.16 26.77
N THR A 413 8.72 -9.18 26.78
CA THR A 413 8.00 -9.63 27.99
C THR A 413 8.64 -10.83 28.67
N GLY A 414 9.79 -11.31 28.15
CA GLY A 414 10.54 -12.43 28.71
C GLY A 414 9.89 -13.79 28.51
N GLN A 415 9.02 -13.96 27.50
CA GLN A 415 8.45 -15.27 27.16
C GLN A 415 9.45 -16.12 26.36
N ILE A 416 10.43 -15.49 25.72
CA ILE A 416 11.53 -16.12 25.00
C ILE A 416 12.85 -15.70 25.64
N ASP A 417 13.67 -16.69 25.98
CA ASP A 417 15.04 -16.49 26.51
C ASP A 417 16.04 -16.35 25.35
N VAL A 418 16.66 -15.18 25.25
CA VAL A 418 17.63 -14.87 24.20
C VAL A 418 19.06 -14.69 24.72
N ARG A 419 19.31 -15.00 25.99
CA ARG A 419 20.61 -14.74 26.64
C ARG A 419 21.77 -15.49 25.99
N ASP A 420 21.51 -16.74 25.57
CA ASP A 420 22.51 -17.64 25.00
C ASP A 420 22.45 -17.68 23.47
N GLU A 421 21.58 -16.84 22.85
CA GLU A 421 21.48 -16.77 21.39
C GLU A 421 22.74 -16.11 20.79
N ILE A 422 23.38 -16.83 19.87
CA ILE A 422 24.53 -16.33 19.12
C ILE A 422 24.00 -15.51 17.94
N ILE A 423 24.29 -14.22 17.97
CA ILE A 423 23.87 -13.29 16.92
C ILE A 423 25.01 -13.19 15.90
N PRO A 424 24.81 -13.62 14.64
CA PRO A 424 25.81 -13.47 13.60
C PRO A 424 26.10 -11.99 13.32
N GLU A 425 27.27 -11.70 12.77
CA GLU A 425 27.51 -10.40 12.16
C GLU A 425 26.53 -10.23 10.97
N TYR A 426 25.82 -9.13 10.94
CA TYR A 426 24.86 -8.82 9.87
C TYR A 426 24.99 -7.35 9.48
N ASP A 427 24.90 -7.10 8.18
CA ASP A 427 24.80 -5.74 7.66
C ASP A 427 23.39 -5.21 7.90
N ASN A 428 23.28 -4.06 8.53
CA ASN A 428 22.00 -3.33 8.60
C ASN A 428 21.67 -2.83 7.20
N ALA A 429 20.81 -3.57 6.51
CA ALA A 429 20.43 -3.30 5.11
C ALA A 429 19.54 -2.07 4.93
N GLU A 430 19.29 -1.26 5.98
CA GLU A 430 18.39 -0.11 5.93
C GLU A 430 19.04 1.22 5.49
N GLU A 431 20.36 1.26 5.23
CA GLU A 431 21.00 2.54 4.87
C GLU A 431 21.20 2.79 3.37
N ASN A 432 20.84 1.87 2.47
CA ASN A 432 21.12 2.06 1.05
C ASN A 432 20.00 1.58 0.12
N GLU A 433 18.83 2.25 0.10
CA GLU A 433 18.07 2.45 -1.16
C GLU A 433 17.15 3.66 -1.03
N PRO A 434 17.20 4.60 -2.03
CA PRO A 434 16.40 5.83 -2.07
C PRO A 434 14.92 5.59 -2.34
#